data_2d3cae985168b18e43d1d6c063897b63
#
_entry.id   2d3cae985168b18e43d1d6c063897b63
#
_cell.length_a   1.000
_cell.length_b   1.000
_cell.length_c   1.000
_cell.angle_alpha   90.00
_cell.angle_beta   90.00
_cell.angle_gamma   90.00
#
_symmetry.space_group_name_H-M   'P 1'
#
loop_
_entity.id
_entity.type
_entity.pdbx_description
1 polymer ?
#
loop_
_entity_poly.entity_id
_entity_poly.type
_entity_poly.pdbx_seq_one_letter_code
_entity_poly.pdbx_strand_id
1 'polypeptide(L)'
;AQLQALLEKLRQPITPRRGLDFSKQQAADPVFRSSFTQADYERAVDTIKEYILAGDCMQVVPSQRMSIDFKSAPIDLYRALRCFNPTPYMYFFNFGDFHVVGSSPEVLVRVEDNLVTVRPIAGTRPRGATEEADRALEDDLLSDDKEIAEHLMLIDLGRNDVGRVASTGSVKLTEKMVIERYSNV
;
A
#
# COMPACT_ATOMS: atom_id res chain seq x y z
N ALA A 1 30.48 24.58 0.23
CA ALA A 1 29.42 25.59 0.29
C ALA A 1 28.06 25.00 0.62
N GLN A 2 27.54 24.01 -0.12
CA GLN A 2 26.20 23.42 0.12
C GLN A 2 26.10 22.68 1.48
N LEU A 3 27.11 21.91 1.88
CA LEU A 3 27.14 21.23 3.17
C LEU A 3 27.13 22.22 4.35
N GLN A 4 27.88 23.32 4.23
CA GLN A 4 27.93 24.37 5.24
C GLN A 4 26.56 25.07 5.41
N ALA A 5 25.90 25.39 4.30
CA ALA A 5 24.57 25.98 4.30
C ALA A 5 23.50 25.03 4.91
N LEU A 6 23.62 23.73 4.66
CA LEU A 6 22.77 22.73 5.27
C LEU A 6 22.99 22.63 6.79
N LEU A 7 24.26 22.62 7.24
CA LEU A 7 24.59 22.63 8.67
C LEU A 7 24.07 23.86 9.39
N GLU A 8 24.20 25.04 8.78
CA GLU A 8 23.63 26.28 9.33
C GLU A 8 22.12 26.23 9.43
N LYS A 9 21.44 25.70 8.40
CA LYS A 9 20.00 25.49 8.41
C LYS A 9 19.54 24.51 9.49
N LEU A 10 20.27 23.42 9.73
CA LEU A 10 20.00 22.44 10.78
C LEU A 10 20.24 22.97 12.20
N ARG A 11 21.10 24.00 12.35
CA ARG A 11 21.36 24.67 13.65
C ARG A 11 20.33 25.73 14.01
N GLN A 12 19.50 26.16 13.04
CA GLN A 12 18.47 27.14 13.34
C GLN A 12 17.39 26.53 14.26
N PRO A 13 16.87 27.29 15.23
CA PRO A 13 15.79 26.82 16.08
C PRO A 13 14.56 26.51 15.23
N ILE A 14 13.98 25.33 15.47
CA ILE A 14 12.75 24.91 14.79
C ILE A 14 11.60 25.70 15.40
N THR A 15 10.88 26.47 14.58
CA THR A 15 9.60 27.05 15.00
C THR A 15 8.60 25.91 15.24
N PRO A 16 8.12 25.71 16.47
CA PRO A 16 7.17 24.64 16.77
C PRO A 16 5.94 24.80 15.89
N ARG A 17 5.63 23.77 15.07
CA ARG A 17 4.33 23.73 14.39
C ARG A 17 3.24 23.48 15.42
N ARG A 18 2.12 24.17 15.29
CA ARG A 18 0.93 23.93 16.12
C ARG A 18 0.58 22.44 16.04
N GLY A 19 0.21 21.86 17.18
CA GLY A 19 -0.30 20.49 17.26
C GLY A 19 -1.50 20.31 16.32
N LEU A 20 -1.69 19.09 15.79
CA LEU A 20 -2.92 18.75 15.10
C LEU A 20 -4.05 18.74 16.14
N ASP A 21 -5.09 19.50 15.88
CA ASP A 21 -6.26 19.58 16.77
C ASP A 21 -7.37 18.70 16.18
N PHE A 22 -7.51 17.52 16.71
CA PHE A 22 -8.54 16.54 16.30
C PHE A 22 -9.89 16.78 17.01
N SER A 23 -9.97 17.73 17.93
CA SER A 23 -11.23 18.06 18.65
C SER A 23 -12.17 18.92 17.81
N LYS A 24 -11.65 19.57 16.79
CA LYS A 24 -12.45 20.40 15.87
C LYS A 24 -13.11 19.53 14.82
N GLN A 25 -14.22 19.01 15.23
CA GLN A 25 -15.47 18.79 14.51
C GLN A 25 -15.47 18.41 13.02
N GLN A 26 -16.19 17.34 12.79
CA GLN A 26 -17.06 17.07 11.64
C GLN A 26 -17.09 18.19 10.59
N ALA A 27 -16.02 18.20 9.77
CA ALA A 27 -16.19 18.74 8.44
C ALA A 27 -17.28 17.91 7.76
N ALA A 28 -18.13 18.54 6.97
CA ALA A 28 -19.04 17.82 6.11
C ALA A 28 -18.23 16.77 5.32
N ASP A 29 -18.83 15.60 5.10
CA ASP A 29 -18.17 14.53 4.37
C ASP A 29 -17.59 15.07 3.06
N PRO A 30 -16.34 14.78 2.75
CA PRO A 30 -15.70 15.30 1.55
C PRO A 30 -16.40 14.77 0.30
N VAL A 31 -16.72 15.68 -0.62
CA VAL A 31 -17.24 15.29 -1.93
C VAL A 31 -16.06 14.85 -2.81
N PHE A 32 -15.99 13.56 -3.07
CA PHE A 32 -14.99 12.98 -3.95
C PHE A 32 -15.40 13.15 -5.43
N ARG A 33 -14.42 13.52 -6.24
CA ARG A 33 -14.51 13.46 -7.71
C ARG A 33 -13.73 12.25 -8.19
N SER A 34 -14.41 11.31 -8.84
CA SER A 34 -13.78 10.13 -9.44
C SER A 34 -13.41 10.39 -10.91
N SER A 35 -12.35 9.74 -11.40
CA SER A 35 -11.97 9.72 -12.82
C SER A 35 -12.87 8.81 -13.66
N PHE A 36 -13.65 7.93 -13.01
CA PHE A 36 -14.65 7.06 -13.64
C PHE A 36 -16.04 7.37 -13.09
N THR A 37 -17.07 7.24 -13.92
CA THR A 37 -18.42 6.98 -13.38
C THR A 37 -18.49 5.53 -12.92
N GLN A 38 -19.41 5.21 -12.01
CA GLN A 38 -19.62 3.83 -11.57
C GLN A 38 -19.90 2.91 -12.77
N ALA A 39 -20.80 3.32 -13.66
CA ALA A 39 -21.17 2.53 -14.84
C ALA A 39 -20.01 2.30 -15.81
N ASP A 40 -19.10 3.28 -15.97
CA ASP A 40 -17.90 3.12 -16.81
C ASP A 40 -16.92 2.13 -16.19
N TYR A 41 -16.74 2.21 -14.86
CA TYR A 41 -15.88 1.30 -14.13
C TYR A 41 -16.37 -0.15 -14.20
N GLU A 42 -17.68 -0.37 -13.99
CA GLU A 42 -18.30 -1.69 -14.09
C GLU A 42 -18.18 -2.27 -15.51
N ARG A 43 -18.39 -1.46 -16.55
CA ARG A 43 -18.14 -1.90 -17.94
C ARG A 43 -16.68 -2.27 -18.21
N ALA A 44 -15.74 -1.51 -17.66
CA ALA A 44 -14.31 -1.84 -17.78
C ALA A 44 -14.00 -3.19 -17.11
N VAL A 45 -14.60 -3.47 -15.94
CA VAL A 45 -14.45 -4.77 -15.26
C VAL A 45 -15.01 -5.91 -16.11
N ASP A 46 -16.18 -5.73 -16.73
CA ASP A 46 -16.77 -6.76 -17.60
C ASP A 46 -15.89 -7.03 -18.83
N THR A 47 -15.38 -5.99 -19.48
CA THR A 47 -14.41 -6.13 -20.60
C THR A 47 -13.14 -6.87 -20.17
N ILE A 48 -12.62 -6.59 -18.95
CA ILE A 48 -11.45 -7.30 -18.41
C ILE A 48 -11.76 -8.79 -18.21
N LYS A 49 -12.94 -9.13 -17.72
CA LYS A 49 -13.37 -10.53 -17.59
C LYS A 49 -13.37 -11.27 -18.94
N GLU A 50 -13.80 -10.60 -20.03
CA GLU A 50 -13.75 -11.15 -21.37
C GLU A 50 -12.32 -11.43 -21.81
N TYR A 51 -11.36 -10.53 -21.57
CA TYR A 51 -9.94 -10.75 -21.85
C TYR A 51 -9.36 -11.93 -21.05
N ILE A 52 -9.74 -12.08 -19.78
CA ILE A 52 -9.32 -13.22 -18.95
C ILE A 52 -9.87 -14.53 -19.53
N LEU A 53 -11.15 -14.58 -19.93
CA LEU A 53 -11.77 -15.75 -20.53
C LEU A 53 -11.15 -16.10 -21.90
N ALA A 54 -10.74 -15.10 -22.67
CA ALA A 54 -10.04 -15.28 -23.95
C ALA A 54 -8.59 -15.77 -23.78
N GLY A 55 -8.02 -15.68 -22.56
CA GLY A 55 -6.63 -16.05 -22.29
C GLY A 55 -5.62 -14.94 -22.59
N ASP A 56 -6.08 -13.71 -22.84
CA ASP A 56 -5.22 -12.56 -23.12
C ASP A 56 -4.45 -12.09 -21.90
N CYS A 57 -5.01 -12.29 -20.71
CA CYS A 57 -4.38 -11.98 -19.43
C CYS A 57 -4.91 -12.89 -18.31
N MET A 58 -4.15 -13.02 -17.22
CA MET A 58 -4.57 -13.79 -16.04
C MET A 58 -5.21 -12.90 -14.98
N GLN A 59 -4.73 -11.67 -14.84
CA GLN A 59 -5.24 -10.70 -13.88
C GLN A 59 -5.06 -9.28 -14.43
N VAL A 60 -6.03 -8.41 -14.15
CA VAL A 60 -5.93 -6.96 -14.37
C VAL A 60 -6.48 -6.24 -13.17
N VAL A 61 -5.74 -5.23 -12.69
CA VAL A 61 -6.18 -4.36 -11.60
C VAL A 61 -6.59 -3.01 -12.19
N PRO A 62 -7.88 -2.78 -12.45
CA PRO A 62 -8.35 -1.46 -12.87
C PRO A 62 -8.22 -0.46 -11.74
N SER A 63 -7.89 0.77 -12.03
CA SER A 63 -7.75 1.82 -11.04
C SER A 63 -8.58 3.05 -11.35
N GLN A 64 -9.00 3.76 -10.32
CA GLN A 64 -9.63 5.06 -10.43
C GLN A 64 -8.93 6.08 -9.55
N ARG A 65 -8.93 7.35 -9.98
CA ARG A 65 -8.44 8.46 -9.17
C ARG A 65 -9.59 9.13 -8.45
N MET A 66 -9.51 9.15 -7.13
CA MET A 66 -10.40 9.94 -6.28
C MET A 66 -9.72 11.26 -5.95
N SER A 67 -10.42 12.36 -6.12
CA SER A 67 -9.88 13.71 -5.87
C SER A 67 -10.81 14.48 -4.94
N ILE A 68 -10.21 15.25 -4.02
CA ILE A 68 -10.91 16.19 -3.14
C ILE A 68 -10.16 17.52 -3.09
N ASP A 69 -10.86 18.58 -2.71
CA ASP A 69 -10.21 19.86 -2.42
C ASP A 69 -9.50 19.77 -1.08
N PHE A 70 -8.19 19.96 -1.09
CA PHE A 70 -7.36 19.89 0.10
C PHE A 70 -6.74 21.26 0.40
N LYS A 71 -7.07 21.83 1.56
CA LYS A 71 -6.69 23.20 1.96
C LYS A 71 -5.56 23.27 3.00
N SER A 72 -5.23 22.15 3.62
CA SER A 72 -4.19 22.09 4.64
C SER A 72 -2.80 21.96 4.02
N ALA A 73 -1.76 22.22 4.79
CA ALA A 73 -0.40 21.98 4.31
C ALA A 73 -0.19 20.45 4.10
N PRO A 74 0.45 20.01 3.00
CA PRO A 74 0.65 18.58 2.71
C PRO A 74 1.35 17.82 3.84
N ILE A 75 2.26 18.48 4.56
CA ILE A 75 2.94 17.88 5.71
C ILE A 75 1.98 17.58 6.87
N ASP A 76 0.87 18.30 7.01
CA ASP A 76 -0.12 18.03 8.06
C ASP A 76 -0.94 16.78 7.73
N LEU A 77 -1.16 16.46 6.43
CA LEU A 77 -1.70 15.17 6.04
C LEU A 77 -0.76 14.02 6.46
N TYR A 78 0.54 14.15 6.19
CA TYR A 78 1.51 13.15 6.66
C TYR A 78 1.48 12.97 8.18
N ARG A 79 1.43 14.08 8.93
CA ARG A 79 1.35 14.06 10.40
C ARG A 79 0.07 13.38 10.90
N ALA A 80 -1.07 13.64 10.24
CA ALA A 80 -2.32 12.97 10.56
C ALA A 80 -2.24 11.46 10.28
N LEU A 81 -1.77 11.05 9.10
CA LEU A 81 -1.56 9.64 8.77
C LEU A 81 -0.67 8.93 9.80
N ARG A 82 0.40 9.58 10.23
CA ARG A 82 1.30 9.03 11.25
C ARG A 82 0.64 8.84 12.61
N CYS A 83 -0.38 9.62 12.93
CA CYS A 83 -1.15 9.46 14.17
C CYS A 83 -2.23 8.37 14.08
N PHE A 84 -2.92 8.29 12.92
CA PHE A 84 -4.05 7.38 12.74
C PHE A 84 -3.64 5.98 12.25
N ASN A 85 -2.64 5.92 11.39
CA ASN A 85 -2.19 4.67 10.78
C ASN A 85 -0.67 4.66 10.64
N PRO A 86 0.08 4.58 11.77
CA PRO A 86 1.53 4.47 11.74
C PRO A 86 1.93 3.13 11.12
N THR A 87 2.80 3.18 10.11
CA THR A 87 3.31 1.99 9.44
C THR A 87 4.84 2.06 9.31
N PRO A 88 5.53 0.92 9.09
CA PRO A 88 7.00 0.93 8.97
C PRO A 88 7.51 1.75 7.77
N TYR A 89 6.71 1.88 6.71
CA TYR A 89 7.12 2.54 5.47
C TYR A 89 6.25 3.78 5.20
N MET A 90 6.46 4.81 6.02
CA MET A 90 5.83 6.11 5.82
C MET A 90 6.74 7.02 5.02
N TYR A 91 6.17 7.77 4.07
CA TYR A 91 6.93 8.68 3.24
C TYR A 91 6.21 10.00 2.96
N PHE A 92 7.03 11.04 2.79
CA PHE A 92 6.62 12.37 2.37
C PHE A 92 7.64 12.88 1.36
N PHE A 93 7.27 12.91 0.09
CA PHE A 93 8.09 13.47 -0.97
C PHE A 93 7.61 14.86 -1.34
N ASN A 94 8.53 15.81 -1.36
CA ASN A 94 8.28 17.16 -1.78
C ASN A 94 8.99 17.42 -3.12
N PHE A 95 8.21 17.57 -4.19
CA PHE A 95 8.70 17.86 -5.55
C PHE A 95 8.55 19.33 -5.93
N GLY A 96 8.21 20.21 -4.99
CA GLY A 96 8.01 21.63 -5.19
C GLY A 96 6.56 21.98 -5.47
N ASP A 97 6.08 21.70 -6.67
CA ASP A 97 4.73 21.96 -7.15
C ASP A 97 3.70 20.89 -6.72
N PHE A 98 4.15 19.69 -6.39
CA PHE A 98 3.31 18.64 -5.84
C PHE A 98 4.02 17.82 -4.75
N HIS A 99 3.24 17.07 -3.99
CA HIS A 99 3.73 16.22 -2.91
C HIS A 99 3.15 14.82 -3.04
N VAL A 100 3.95 13.82 -2.64
CA VAL A 100 3.47 12.44 -2.49
C VAL A 100 3.55 12.05 -1.03
N VAL A 101 2.42 11.63 -0.46
CA VAL A 101 2.30 11.25 0.94
C VAL A 101 1.73 9.85 1.02
N GLY A 102 2.36 8.98 1.80
CA GLY A 102 1.88 7.62 1.94
C GLY A 102 2.27 6.96 3.24
N SER A 103 1.55 5.89 3.53
CA SER A 103 1.73 4.99 4.66
C SER A 103 1.53 3.57 4.15
N SER A 104 2.62 2.80 4.04
CA SER A 104 2.60 1.43 3.57
C SER A 104 2.98 0.47 4.70
N PRO A 105 2.22 -0.60 4.93
CA PRO A 105 2.56 -1.59 5.95
C PRO A 105 3.71 -2.49 5.53
N GLU A 106 4.03 -2.59 4.25
CA GLU A 106 4.87 -3.64 3.72
C GLU A 106 5.82 -3.20 2.61
N VAL A 107 6.89 -3.97 2.41
CA VAL A 107 7.82 -3.81 1.30
C VAL A 107 7.27 -4.48 0.04
N LEU A 108 7.42 -3.82 -1.11
CA LEU A 108 7.25 -4.46 -2.41
C LEU A 108 8.51 -5.25 -2.78
N VAL A 109 9.67 -4.59 -2.71
CA VAL A 109 10.98 -5.18 -2.97
C VAL A 109 12.02 -4.58 -2.04
N ARG A 110 12.92 -5.40 -1.54
CA ARG A 110 14.09 -4.99 -0.76
C ARG A 110 15.36 -5.55 -1.37
N VAL A 111 16.40 -4.74 -1.43
CA VAL A 111 17.75 -5.18 -1.81
C VAL A 111 18.68 -4.85 -0.65
N GLU A 112 19.30 -5.87 -0.07
CA GLU A 112 20.17 -5.75 1.09
C GLU A 112 21.26 -6.83 0.98
N ASP A 113 22.52 -6.45 1.14
CA ASP A 113 23.68 -7.35 1.05
C ASP A 113 23.67 -8.27 -0.18
N ASN A 114 23.35 -7.73 -1.35
CA ASN A 114 23.17 -8.45 -2.62
C ASN A 114 22.03 -9.50 -2.61
N LEU A 115 21.15 -9.50 -1.62
CA LEU A 115 19.94 -10.29 -1.58
C LEU A 115 18.76 -9.44 -2.01
N VAL A 116 18.02 -9.92 -3.02
CA VAL A 116 16.75 -9.33 -3.46
C VAL A 116 15.62 -10.11 -2.84
N THR A 117 14.77 -9.44 -2.08
CA THR A 117 13.57 -10.02 -1.45
C THR A 117 12.33 -9.36 -2.02
N VAL A 118 11.39 -10.16 -2.50
CA VAL A 118 10.06 -9.74 -2.95
C VAL A 118 9.02 -10.41 -2.06
N ARG A 119 8.02 -9.65 -1.61
CA ARG A 119 6.95 -10.16 -0.74
C ARG A 119 5.58 -9.91 -1.40
N PRO A 120 5.08 -10.86 -2.18
CA PRO A 120 3.71 -10.77 -2.68
C PRO A 120 2.72 -10.95 -1.53
N ILE A 121 1.70 -10.09 -1.48
CA ILE A 121 0.57 -10.20 -0.55
C ILE A 121 -0.70 -10.36 -1.35
N ALA A 122 -1.55 -11.28 -0.93
CA ALA A 122 -2.90 -11.43 -1.43
C ALA A 122 -3.80 -11.96 -0.32
N GLY A 123 -5.08 -11.66 -0.42
CA GLY A 123 -6.07 -12.07 0.55
C GLY A 123 -6.05 -11.23 1.83
N THR A 124 -7.23 -10.89 2.32
CA THR A 124 -7.35 -10.08 3.54
C THR A 124 -8.66 -10.41 4.24
N ARG A 125 -8.62 -10.46 5.57
CA ARG A 125 -9.81 -10.52 6.42
C ARG A 125 -9.75 -9.40 7.47
N PRO A 126 -10.88 -8.86 7.91
CA PRO A 126 -10.90 -7.91 9.04
C PRO A 126 -10.43 -8.60 10.32
N ARG A 127 -9.96 -7.83 11.28
CA ARG A 127 -9.61 -8.36 12.60
C ARG A 127 -10.86 -8.85 13.34
N GLY A 128 -10.76 -9.99 14.00
CA GLY A 128 -11.80 -10.50 14.88
C GLY A 128 -11.92 -9.67 16.17
N ALA A 129 -13.14 -9.60 16.72
CA ALA A 129 -13.37 -8.93 18.00
C ALA A 129 -12.78 -9.69 19.22
N THR A 130 -12.55 -10.99 19.07
CA THR A 130 -11.89 -11.87 20.05
C THR A 130 -10.80 -12.69 19.37
N GLU A 131 -9.93 -13.32 20.13
CA GLU A 131 -8.86 -14.16 19.61
C GLU A 131 -9.42 -15.39 18.86
N GLU A 132 -10.52 -15.96 19.34
CA GLU A 132 -11.19 -17.07 18.67
C GLU A 132 -11.79 -16.66 17.32
N ALA A 133 -12.40 -15.46 17.28
CA ALA A 133 -12.93 -14.92 16.02
C ALA A 133 -11.80 -14.59 15.02
N ASP A 134 -10.66 -14.08 15.52
CA ASP A 134 -9.48 -13.80 14.69
C ASP A 134 -8.90 -15.08 14.08
N ARG A 135 -8.83 -16.18 14.85
CA ARG A 135 -8.42 -17.50 14.36
C ARG A 135 -9.39 -18.08 13.33
N ALA A 136 -10.70 -17.94 13.56
CA ALA A 136 -11.69 -18.40 12.60
C ALA A 136 -11.58 -17.67 11.26
N LEU A 137 -11.26 -16.37 11.27
CA LEU A 137 -11.01 -15.58 10.05
C LEU A 137 -9.69 -15.97 9.37
N GLU A 138 -8.67 -16.38 10.12
CA GLU A 138 -7.43 -16.95 9.58
C GLU A 138 -7.70 -18.28 8.86
N ASP A 139 -8.45 -19.19 9.49
CA ASP A 139 -8.83 -20.47 8.89
C ASP A 139 -9.69 -20.26 7.65
N ASP A 140 -10.63 -19.31 7.67
CA ASP A 140 -11.44 -18.92 6.50
C ASP A 140 -10.55 -18.43 5.35
N LEU A 141 -9.58 -17.54 5.62
CA LEU A 141 -8.67 -17.03 4.61
C LEU A 141 -7.79 -18.14 4.01
N LEU A 142 -7.28 -19.05 4.84
CA LEU A 142 -6.42 -20.17 4.40
C LEU A 142 -7.19 -21.28 3.68
N SER A 143 -8.52 -21.31 3.78
CA SER A 143 -9.39 -22.26 3.08
C SER A 143 -10.08 -21.67 1.83
N ASP A 144 -9.88 -20.39 1.55
CA ASP A 144 -10.48 -19.72 0.39
C ASP A 144 -9.66 -20.03 -0.88
N ASP A 145 -10.17 -20.92 -1.72
CA ASP A 145 -9.51 -21.35 -2.95
C ASP A 145 -9.16 -20.19 -3.90
N LYS A 146 -9.98 -19.15 -3.94
CA LYS A 146 -9.73 -17.97 -4.76
C LYS A 146 -8.52 -17.20 -4.25
N GLU A 147 -8.47 -16.92 -2.96
CA GLU A 147 -7.37 -16.17 -2.34
C GLU A 147 -6.05 -16.96 -2.41
N ILE A 148 -6.11 -18.29 -2.24
CA ILE A 148 -4.96 -19.19 -2.43
C ILE A 148 -4.46 -19.15 -3.86
N ALA A 149 -5.34 -19.23 -4.86
CA ALA A 149 -4.97 -19.19 -6.28
C ALA A 149 -4.33 -17.84 -6.66
N GLU A 150 -4.88 -16.73 -6.17
CA GLU A 150 -4.32 -15.39 -6.37
C GLU A 150 -2.91 -15.29 -5.76
N HIS A 151 -2.73 -15.74 -4.53
CA HIS A 151 -1.44 -15.70 -3.85
C HIS A 151 -0.38 -16.55 -4.57
N LEU A 152 -0.73 -17.75 -5.03
CA LEU A 152 0.17 -18.60 -5.83
C LEU A 152 0.58 -17.91 -7.14
N MET A 153 -0.35 -17.27 -7.83
CA MET A 153 -0.07 -16.49 -9.05
C MET A 153 0.91 -15.36 -8.77
N LEU A 154 0.74 -14.61 -7.68
CA LEU A 154 1.64 -13.53 -7.29
C LEU A 154 3.03 -14.04 -6.86
N ILE A 155 3.11 -15.19 -6.19
CA ILE A 155 4.38 -15.86 -5.88
C ILE A 155 5.13 -16.20 -7.17
N ASP A 156 4.44 -16.76 -8.16
CA ASP A 156 5.06 -17.15 -9.43
C ASP A 156 5.53 -15.92 -10.22
N LEU A 157 4.73 -14.85 -10.23
CA LEU A 157 5.14 -13.56 -10.81
C LEU A 157 6.39 -13.01 -10.12
N GLY A 158 6.42 -13.00 -8.78
CA GLY A 158 7.57 -12.53 -8.01
C GLY A 158 8.84 -13.37 -8.27
N ARG A 159 8.71 -14.69 -8.43
CA ARG A 159 9.82 -15.56 -8.81
C ARG A 159 10.37 -15.21 -10.20
N ASN A 160 9.50 -14.94 -11.16
CA ASN A 160 9.90 -14.52 -12.50
C ASN A 160 10.62 -13.16 -12.48
N ASP A 161 10.12 -12.19 -11.73
CA ASP A 161 10.72 -10.87 -11.64
C ASP A 161 12.12 -10.91 -10.99
N VAL A 162 12.25 -11.61 -9.87
CA VAL A 162 13.55 -11.83 -9.22
C VAL A 162 14.49 -12.62 -10.13
N GLY A 163 13.97 -13.61 -10.87
CA GLY A 163 14.76 -14.44 -11.78
C GLY A 163 15.48 -13.68 -12.88
N ARG A 164 15.00 -12.48 -13.25
CA ARG A 164 15.66 -11.62 -14.25
C ARG A 164 16.99 -11.02 -13.79
N VAL A 165 17.18 -10.90 -12.49
CA VAL A 165 18.36 -10.23 -11.89
C VAL A 165 19.17 -11.17 -10.97
N ALA A 166 18.61 -12.29 -10.59
CA ALA A 166 19.22 -13.27 -9.70
C ALA A 166 20.22 -14.18 -10.44
N SER A 167 21.21 -14.69 -9.74
CA SER A 167 22.08 -15.74 -10.26
C SER A 167 21.28 -17.02 -10.55
N THR A 168 21.62 -17.73 -11.62
CA THR A 168 20.92 -18.96 -11.99
C THR A 168 20.89 -19.96 -10.82
N GLY A 169 19.68 -20.44 -10.49
CA GLY A 169 19.46 -21.41 -9.40
C GLY A 169 19.45 -20.81 -7.99
N SER A 170 19.57 -19.47 -7.83
CA SER A 170 19.59 -18.82 -6.50
C SER A 170 18.20 -18.43 -5.99
N VAL A 171 17.19 -18.39 -6.84
CA VAL A 171 15.80 -18.01 -6.45
C VAL A 171 15.22 -19.09 -5.53
N LYS A 172 14.79 -18.65 -4.35
CA LYS A 172 14.21 -19.53 -3.31
C LYS A 172 12.91 -18.95 -2.81
N LEU A 173 11.93 -19.80 -2.60
CA LEU A 173 10.73 -19.50 -1.82
C LEU A 173 11.05 -19.75 -0.34
N THR A 174 11.09 -18.71 0.47
CA THR A 174 11.46 -18.79 1.89
C THR A 174 10.24 -18.96 2.78
N GLU A 175 9.11 -18.33 2.42
CA GLU A 175 7.86 -18.39 3.15
C GLU A 175 6.70 -18.59 2.17
N LYS A 176 5.67 -19.34 2.56
CA LYS A 176 4.50 -19.61 1.73
C LYS A 176 3.25 -19.65 2.60
N MET A 177 2.19 -18.94 2.18
CA MET A 177 0.87 -18.92 2.86
C MET A 177 0.98 -18.54 4.35
N VAL A 178 1.80 -17.54 4.66
CA VAL A 178 1.95 -17.01 6.02
C VAL A 178 0.90 -15.95 6.28
N ILE A 179 0.21 -16.03 7.42
CA ILE A 179 -0.72 -15.00 7.88
C ILE A 179 0.04 -13.95 8.68
N GLU A 180 -0.16 -12.70 8.33
CA GLU A 180 0.35 -11.54 9.06
C GLU A 180 -0.80 -10.74 9.67
N ARG A 181 -0.63 -10.33 10.92
CA ARG A 181 -1.64 -9.57 11.64
C ARG A 181 -1.23 -8.11 11.74
N TYR A 182 -2.07 -7.25 11.21
CA TYR A 182 -1.97 -5.80 11.31
C TYR A 182 -3.05 -5.25 12.24
N SER A 183 -3.02 -3.94 12.52
CA SER A 183 -3.97 -3.33 13.44
C SER A 183 -5.44 -3.42 12.99
N ASN A 184 -5.68 -3.43 11.69
CA ASN A 184 -7.04 -3.39 11.12
C ASN A 184 -7.41 -4.66 10.31
N VAL A 185 -6.42 -5.45 9.94
CA VAL A 185 -6.60 -6.67 9.15
C VAL A 185 -5.68 -7.76 9.64
#